data_b2f659b27ee750a3a55651d82fcef7d0
#
_entry.id   b2f659b27ee750a3a55651d82fcef7d0
#
_cell.length_a   1.000
_cell.length_b   1.000
_cell.length_c   1.000
_cell.angle_alpha   90.00
_cell.angle_beta   90.00
_cell.angle_gamma   90.00
#
_symmetry.space_group_name_H-M   'P 1'
#
loop_
_entity.id
_entity.type
_entity.pdbx_description
1 polymer ?
#
loop_
_entity_poly.entity_id
_entity_poly.type
_entity_poly.pdbx_seq_one_letter_code
_entity_poly.pdbx_strand_id
1 'polypeptide(L)'
;INSLIHFDRSKIDIAKGIRQGFLMILPALIGYLLGFPMFGILISTGTLAHVYVFSGSPQSMLKTVITCSLSFTICMILGTLTVSQPILFGLLLLIVVTIPYYTFNALKIAGPSSTFFLVTFCLSINLPIAPEEALLRGSAILIGGMLATITVILTIIFAKEKAEDRAIHAD
;
A
#
# COMPACT_ATOMS: atom_id res chain seq x y z
N ILE A 1 -16.60 -19.33 23.11
CA ILE A 1 -17.13 -18.13 22.41
C ILE A 1 -16.40 -16.86 22.91
N ASN A 2 -16.03 -16.78 24.21
CA ASN A 2 -15.35 -15.60 24.78
C ASN A 2 -13.92 -15.38 24.29
N SER A 3 -13.27 -16.35 23.67
CA SER A 3 -11.89 -16.22 23.15
C SER A 3 -11.82 -15.52 21.78
N LEU A 4 -12.94 -15.35 21.09
CA LEU A 4 -13.01 -14.70 19.77
C LEU A 4 -13.12 -13.18 19.84
N ILE A 5 -13.39 -12.61 21.03
CA ILE A 5 -13.57 -11.17 21.23
C ILE A 5 -12.55 -10.67 22.28
N HIS A 6 -11.28 -10.98 22.09
CA HIS A 6 -10.23 -10.34 22.86
C HIS A 6 -9.86 -9.01 22.17
N PHE A 7 -10.56 -7.95 22.56
CA PHE A 7 -10.33 -6.60 22.07
C PHE A 7 -9.11 -6.00 22.78
N ASP A 8 -7.95 -6.15 22.17
CA ASP A 8 -6.70 -5.58 22.69
C ASP A 8 -6.61 -4.10 22.30
N ARG A 9 -7.02 -3.23 23.20
CA ARG A 9 -6.99 -1.77 22.99
C ARG A 9 -5.58 -1.22 22.76
N SER A 10 -4.54 -1.92 23.18
CA SER A 10 -3.14 -1.49 23.01
C SER A 10 -2.68 -1.56 21.54
N LYS A 11 -3.36 -2.35 20.71
CA LYS A 11 -3.05 -2.54 19.29
C LYS A 11 -3.80 -1.58 18.36
N ILE A 12 -4.71 -0.74 18.90
CA ILE A 12 -5.49 0.20 18.10
C ILE A 12 -4.72 1.51 17.96
N ASP A 13 -4.08 1.68 16.82
CA ASP A 13 -3.46 2.95 16.44
C ASP A 13 -4.45 3.77 15.59
N ILE A 14 -5.34 4.50 16.29
CA ILE A 14 -6.35 5.37 15.66
C ILE A 14 -5.68 6.42 14.78
N ALA A 15 -4.54 6.97 15.21
CA ALA A 15 -3.81 7.98 14.44
C ALA A 15 -3.30 7.41 13.11
N LYS A 16 -2.82 6.17 13.11
CA LYS A 16 -2.41 5.46 11.89
C LYS A 16 -3.61 5.23 10.96
N GLY A 17 -4.75 4.83 11.51
CA GLY A 17 -5.99 4.63 10.75
C GLY A 17 -6.49 5.92 10.09
N ILE A 18 -6.55 7.02 10.83
CA ILE A 18 -6.96 8.33 10.31
C ILE A 18 -6.00 8.79 9.21
N ARG A 19 -4.70 8.71 9.44
CA ARG A 19 -3.67 9.06 8.44
C ARG A 19 -3.81 8.24 7.16
N GLN A 20 -4.04 6.94 7.27
CA GLN A 20 -4.28 6.08 6.11
C GLN A 20 -5.56 6.47 5.37
N GLY A 21 -6.63 6.78 6.10
CA GLY A 21 -7.88 7.26 5.51
C GLY A 21 -7.67 8.54 4.69
N PHE A 22 -6.96 9.53 5.24
CA PHE A 22 -6.62 10.76 4.52
C PHE A 22 -5.77 10.49 3.27
N LEU A 23 -4.76 9.62 3.38
CA LEU A 23 -3.92 9.24 2.24
C LEU A 23 -4.71 8.62 1.09
N MET A 24 -5.77 7.87 1.38
CA MET A 24 -6.60 7.24 0.37
C MET A 24 -7.64 8.20 -0.22
N ILE A 25 -8.30 8.99 0.64
CA ILE A 25 -9.40 9.87 0.22
C ILE A 25 -8.87 11.03 -0.62
N LEU A 26 -7.72 11.61 -0.26
CA LEU A 26 -7.20 12.81 -0.89
C LEU A 26 -6.94 12.63 -2.40
N PRO A 27 -6.20 11.62 -2.88
CA PRO A 27 -5.99 11.41 -4.31
C PRO A 27 -7.29 11.06 -5.05
N ALA A 28 -8.17 10.28 -4.43
CA ALA A 28 -9.45 9.91 -5.02
C ALA A 28 -10.34 11.15 -5.23
N LEU A 29 -10.42 12.03 -4.22
CA LEU A 29 -11.17 13.27 -4.30
C LEU A 29 -10.60 14.23 -5.33
N ILE A 30 -9.28 14.43 -5.34
CA ILE A 30 -8.61 15.29 -6.33
C ILE A 30 -8.85 14.75 -7.75
N GLY A 31 -8.69 13.45 -7.97
CA GLY A 31 -8.96 12.83 -9.26
C GLY A 31 -10.42 13.04 -9.73
N TYR A 32 -11.38 12.91 -8.79
CA TYR A 32 -12.78 13.17 -9.08
C TYR A 32 -13.02 14.64 -9.47
N LEU A 33 -12.48 15.59 -8.73
CA LEU A 33 -12.64 17.02 -9.00
C LEU A 33 -11.98 17.46 -10.30
N LEU A 34 -10.89 16.83 -10.69
CA LEU A 34 -10.20 17.11 -11.96
C LEU A 34 -10.82 16.39 -13.17
N GLY A 35 -11.86 15.59 -12.99
CA GLY A 35 -12.49 14.83 -14.08
C GLY A 35 -11.77 13.53 -14.46
N PHE A 36 -10.82 13.07 -13.67
CA PHE A 36 -10.06 11.83 -13.87
C PHE A 36 -10.21 10.86 -12.67
N PRO A 37 -11.45 10.42 -12.35
CA PRO A 37 -11.71 9.62 -11.15
C PRO A 37 -10.96 8.30 -11.14
N MET A 38 -10.77 7.67 -12.28
CA MET A 38 -10.03 6.41 -12.39
C MET A 38 -8.58 6.55 -11.93
N PHE A 39 -7.88 7.60 -12.36
CA PHE A 39 -6.51 7.85 -11.92
C PHE A 39 -6.43 8.18 -10.43
N GLY A 40 -7.40 8.93 -9.91
CA GLY A 40 -7.51 9.19 -8.48
C GLY A 40 -7.62 7.90 -7.65
N ILE A 41 -8.42 6.94 -8.10
CA ILE A 41 -8.57 5.62 -7.46
C ILE A 41 -7.28 4.81 -7.55
N LEU A 42 -6.60 4.83 -8.70
CA LEU A 42 -5.32 4.12 -8.86
C LEU A 42 -4.25 4.68 -7.95
N ILE A 43 -4.10 6.02 -7.88
CA ILE A 43 -3.16 6.68 -6.97
C ILE A 43 -3.51 6.33 -5.52
N SER A 44 -4.79 6.38 -5.15
CA SER A 44 -5.29 5.99 -3.84
C SER A 44 -4.92 4.55 -3.49
N THR A 45 -5.05 3.62 -4.44
CA THR A 45 -4.65 2.22 -4.25
C THR A 45 -3.15 2.09 -3.99
N GLY A 46 -2.32 2.87 -4.67
CA GLY A 46 -0.87 2.90 -4.44
C GLY A 46 -0.50 3.30 -3.01
N THR A 47 -1.31 4.15 -2.34
CA THR A 47 -1.06 4.54 -0.94
C THR A 47 -1.22 3.39 0.05
N LEU A 48 -1.83 2.26 -0.34
CA LEU A 48 -1.93 1.06 0.50
C LEU A 48 -0.57 0.49 0.89
N ALA A 49 0.51 0.82 0.19
CA ALA A 49 1.87 0.46 0.58
C ALA A 49 2.20 0.91 2.01
N HIS A 50 1.61 2.02 2.49
CA HIS A 50 1.79 2.52 3.86
C HIS A 50 1.23 1.55 4.93
N VAL A 51 0.24 0.72 4.60
CA VAL A 51 -0.36 -0.25 5.54
C VAL A 51 0.66 -1.32 5.96
N TYR A 52 1.63 -1.62 5.10
CA TYR A 52 2.70 -2.59 5.38
C TYR A 52 3.80 -2.05 6.30
N VAL A 53 3.77 -0.76 6.62
CA VAL A 53 4.77 -0.14 7.49
C VAL A 53 4.37 -0.35 8.95
N PHE A 54 5.12 -1.20 9.64
CA PHE A 54 4.98 -1.47 11.07
C PHE A 54 6.11 -0.80 11.85
N SER A 55 5.97 -0.76 13.19
CA SER A 55 6.99 -0.22 14.07
C SER A 55 8.33 -0.94 13.89
N GLY A 56 9.39 -0.20 13.70
CA GLY A 56 10.72 -0.74 13.45
C GLY A 56 11.76 0.37 13.26
N SER A 57 12.95 0.01 12.83
CA SER A 57 13.97 1.01 12.49
C SER A 57 13.51 1.85 11.28
N PRO A 58 13.88 3.15 11.23
CA PRO A 58 13.54 4.04 10.11
C PRO A 58 13.92 3.45 8.74
N GLN A 59 15.07 2.79 8.67
CA GLN A 59 15.54 2.15 7.44
C GLN A 59 14.66 0.96 7.02
N SER A 60 14.19 0.17 7.98
CA SER A 60 13.29 -0.96 7.71
C SER A 60 11.94 -0.46 7.21
N MET A 61 11.39 0.59 7.82
CA MET A 61 10.12 1.20 7.41
C MET A 61 10.19 1.72 5.97
N LEU A 62 11.26 2.43 5.61
CA LEU A 62 11.47 2.95 4.25
C LEU A 62 11.65 1.83 3.23
N LYS A 63 12.47 0.83 3.52
CA LYS A 63 12.66 -0.33 2.64
C LYS A 63 11.34 -1.03 2.37
N THR A 64 10.53 -1.25 3.40
CA THR A 64 9.24 -1.93 3.26
C THR A 64 8.27 -1.15 2.38
N VAL A 65 8.08 0.16 2.62
CA VAL A 65 7.14 0.95 1.82
C VAL A 65 7.57 1.07 0.35
N ILE A 66 8.86 1.23 0.08
CA ILE A 66 9.39 1.31 -1.27
C ILE A 66 9.22 -0.03 -2.00
N THR A 67 9.56 -1.14 -1.34
CA THR A 67 9.42 -2.49 -1.93
C THR A 67 7.95 -2.79 -2.23
N CYS A 68 7.02 -2.50 -1.32
CA CYS A 68 5.59 -2.69 -1.54
C CYS A 68 5.07 -1.81 -2.67
N SER A 69 5.50 -0.53 -2.74
CA SER A 69 5.08 0.40 -3.80
C SER A 69 5.51 -0.08 -5.18
N LEU A 70 6.76 -0.52 -5.32
CA LEU A 70 7.27 -1.08 -6.58
C LEU A 70 6.54 -2.38 -6.95
N SER A 71 6.30 -3.25 -5.98
CA SER A 71 5.58 -4.50 -6.22
C SER A 71 4.14 -4.26 -6.66
N PHE A 72 3.42 -3.28 -6.07
CA PHE A 72 2.08 -2.91 -6.49
C PHE A 72 2.07 -2.35 -7.91
N THR A 73 3.07 -1.54 -8.26
CA THR A 73 3.24 -1.03 -9.62
C THR A 73 3.39 -2.17 -10.62
N ILE A 74 4.25 -3.15 -10.32
CA ILE A 74 4.45 -4.34 -11.15
C ILE A 74 3.16 -5.15 -11.25
N CYS A 75 2.45 -5.38 -10.15
CA CYS A 75 1.17 -6.09 -10.13
C CYS A 75 0.14 -5.42 -11.04
N MET A 76 0.03 -4.09 -11.01
CA MET A 76 -0.89 -3.34 -11.86
C MET A 76 -0.53 -3.44 -13.35
N ILE A 77 0.76 -3.30 -13.68
CA ILE A 77 1.25 -3.44 -15.05
C ILE A 77 0.95 -4.85 -15.58
N LEU A 78 1.33 -5.89 -14.83
CA LEU A 78 1.09 -7.28 -15.22
C LEU A 78 -0.40 -7.60 -15.35
N GLY A 79 -1.22 -7.14 -14.41
CA GLY A 79 -2.67 -7.33 -14.48
C GLY A 79 -3.27 -6.67 -15.71
N THR A 80 -2.87 -5.43 -16.03
CA THR A 80 -3.36 -4.70 -17.20
C THR A 80 -2.94 -5.38 -18.52
N LEU A 81 -1.71 -5.87 -18.61
CA LEU A 81 -1.19 -6.54 -19.79
C LEU A 81 -1.87 -7.90 -20.05
N THR A 82 -2.32 -8.59 -19.01
CA THR A 82 -2.77 -9.98 -19.12
C THR A 82 -4.27 -10.16 -18.96
N VAL A 83 -5.00 -9.11 -18.61
CA VAL A 83 -6.46 -9.17 -18.38
C VAL A 83 -7.25 -9.70 -19.60
N SER A 84 -6.75 -9.49 -20.81
CA SER A 84 -7.33 -10.02 -22.04
C SER A 84 -7.09 -11.53 -22.27
N GLN A 85 -6.19 -12.15 -21.49
CA GLN A 85 -5.78 -13.54 -21.64
C GLN A 85 -6.06 -14.31 -20.33
N PRO A 86 -7.25 -14.90 -20.16
CA PRO A 86 -7.69 -15.43 -18.86
C PRO A 86 -6.78 -16.54 -18.30
N ILE A 87 -6.20 -17.37 -19.14
CA ILE A 87 -5.27 -18.43 -18.68
C ILE A 87 -3.99 -17.81 -18.14
N LEU A 88 -3.38 -16.88 -18.87
CA LEU A 88 -2.16 -16.19 -18.43
C LEU A 88 -2.41 -15.34 -17.19
N PHE A 89 -3.55 -14.64 -17.14
CA PHE A 89 -3.99 -13.89 -15.97
C PHE A 89 -4.08 -14.78 -14.73
N GLY A 90 -4.72 -15.95 -14.85
CA GLY A 90 -4.87 -16.91 -13.76
C GLY A 90 -3.54 -17.47 -13.26
N LEU A 91 -2.61 -17.78 -14.18
CA LEU A 91 -1.26 -18.24 -13.81
C LEU A 91 -0.46 -17.16 -13.08
N LEU A 92 -0.50 -15.92 -13.57
CA LEU A 92 0.16 -14.79 -12.91
C LEU A 92 -0.49 -14.46 -11.57
N LEU A 93 -1.81 -14.57 -11.45
CA LEU A 93 -2.51 -14.38 -10.20
C LEU A 93 -2.00 -15.34 -9.12
N LEU A 94 -1.81 -16.62 -9.47
CA LEU A 94 -1.25 -17.61 -8.56
C LEU A 94 0.15 -17.20 -8.07
N ILE A 95 1.00 -16.70 -8.96
CA ILE A 95 2.35 -16.23 -8.62
C ILE A 95 2.28 -14.99 -7.71
N VAL A 96 1.47 -14.01 -8.07
CA VAL A 96 1.28 -12.74 -7.32
C VAL A 96 0.76 -12.97 -5.91
N VAL A 97 -0.02 -14.02 -5.68
CA VAL A 97 -0.51 -14.38 -4.34
C VAL A 97 0.53 -15.20 -3.58
N THR A 98 1.14 -16.20 -4.24
CA THR A 98 2.02 -17.17 -3.57
C THR A 98 3.33 -16.53 -3.12
N ILE A 99 3.97 -15.70 -3.96
CA ILE A 99 5.28 -15.12 -3.62
C ILE A 99 5.20 -14.20 -2.41
N PRO A 100 4.32 -13.18 -2.35
CA PRO A 100 4.20 -12.34 -1.17
C PRO A 100 3.76 -13.13 0.06
N TYR A 101 2.80 -14.04 -0.09
CA TYR A 101 2.34 -14.87 1.03
C TYR A 101 3.50 -15.63 1.67
N TYR A 102 4.30 -16.32 0.85
CA TYR A 102 5.46 -17.06 1.34
C TYR A 102 6.51 -16.12 1.96
N THR A 103 6.81 -15.01 1.30
CA THR A 103 7.82 -14.04 1.75
C THR A 103 7.44 -13.44 3.10
N PHE A 104 6.20 -12.98 3.27
CA PHE A 104 5.74 -12.40 4.53
C PHE A 104 5.74 -13.41 5.68
N ASN A 105 5.33 -14.66 5.39
CA ASN A 105 5.37 -15.72 6.41
C ASN A 105 6.81 -16.13 6.76
N ALA A 106 7.69 -16.28 5.79
CA ALA A 106 9.08 -16.68 6.02
C ALA A 106 9.85 -15.60 6.81
N LEU A 107 9.60 -14.33 6.51
CA LEU A 107 10.22 -13.20 7.21
C LEU A 107 9.50 -12.79 8.50
N LYS A 108 8.40 -13.48 8.86
CA LYS A 108 7.54 -13.15 10.01
C LYS A 108 7.14 -11.67 10.07
N ILE A 109 6.90 -11.07 8.91
CA ILE A 109 6.47 -9.68 8.80
C ILE A 109 4.98 -9.63 9.14
N ALA A 110 4.62 -8.88 10.19
CA ALA A 110 3.23 -8.61 10.51
C ALA A 110 2.61 -7.76 9.40
N GLY A 111 1.43 -8.16 8.89
CA GLY A 111 0.75 -7.37 7.87
C GLY A 111 -0.30 -8.18 7.11
N PRO A 112 -1.03 -7.51 6.21
CA PRO A 112 -2.08 -8.15 5.41
C PRO A 112 -1.55 -9.12 4.34
N SER A 113 -0.28 -9.55 4.45
CA SER A 113 0.35 -10.56 3.58
C SER A 113 0.16 -10.22 2.09
N SER A 114 -0.38 -11.15 1.29
CA SER A 114 -0.61 -10.97 -0.15
C SER A 114 -1.89 -10.21 -0.52
N THR A 115 -2.73 -9.83 0.44
CA THR A 115 -4.08 -9.32 0.16
C THR A 115 -4.07 -8.09 -0.76
N PHE A 116 -3.26 -7.08 -0.47
CA PHE A 116 -3.24 -5.86 -1.30
C PHE A 116 -2.51 -6.03 -2.63
N PHE A 117 -1.59 -7.00 -2.73
CA PHE A 117 -1.00 -7.40 -4.01
C PHE A 117 -2.08 -8.00 -4.93
N LEU A 118 -2.90 -8.90 -4.35
CA LEU A 118 -4.05 -9.48 -5.03
C LEU A 118 -5.04 -8.40 -5.48
N VAL A 119 -5.43 -7.49 -4.57
CA VAL A 119 -6.35 -6.40 -4.88
C VAL A 119 -5.82 -5.54 -6.03
N THR A 120 -4.54 -5.13 -5.98
CA THR A 120 -3.93 -4.28 -7.01
C THR A 120 -3.85 -4.99 -8.35
N PHE A 121 -3.53 -6.28 -8.38
CA PHE A 121 -3.51 -7.07 -9.61
C PHE A 121 -4.92 -7.24 -10.20
N CYS A 122 -5.90 -7.62 -9.37
CA CYS A 122 -7.29 -7.85 -9.80
C CYS A 122 -8.04 -6.56 -10.15
N LEU A 123 -7.56 -5.39 -9.71
CA LEU A 123 -8.17 -4.11 -10.06
C LEU A 123 -8.23 -3.90 -11.58
N SER A 124 -7.26 -4.46 -12.32
CA SER A 124 -7.23 -4.42 -13.78
C SER A 124 -8.46 -5.04 -14.46
N ILE A 125 -9.16 -5.99 -13.81
CA ILE A 125 -10.39 -6.62 -14.33
C ILE A 125 -11.54 -5.61 -14.42
N ASN A 126 -11.58 -4.65 -13.50
CA ASN A 126 -12.64 -3.64 -13.42
C ASN A 126 -12.36 -2.40 -14.29
N LEU A 127 -11.23 -2.38 -14.97
CA LEU A 127 -10.84 -1.28 -15.85
C LEU A 127 -11.08 -1.68 -17.32
N PRO A 128 -11.24 -0.71 -18.21
CA PRO A 128 -11.29 -0.99 -19.66
C PRO A 128 -10.06 -1.80 -20.11
N ILE A 129 -10.28 -2.76 -21.01
CA ILE A 129 -9.17 -3.55 -21.57
C ILE A 129 -8.36 -2.63 -22.50
N ALA A 130 -7.23 -2.17 -22.01
CA ALA A 130 -6.30 -1.26 -22.68
C ALA A 130 -4.86 -1.61 -22.27
N PRO A 131 -4.23 -2.65 -22.87
CA PRO A 131 -2.86 -3.05 -22.55
C PRO A 131 -1.85 -1.93 -22.75
N GLU A 132 -2.10 -1.02 -23.71
CA GLU A 132 -1.29 0.18 -23.98
C GLU A 132 -1.23 1.15 -22.80
N GLU A 133 -2.23 1.13 -21.93
CA GLU A 133 -2.26 1.96 -20.72
C GLU A 133 -1.52 1.33 -19.52
N ALA A 134 -0.92 0.16 -19.66
CA ALA A 134 -0.31 -0.57 -18.55
C ALA A 134 0.72 0.27 -17.80
N LEU A 135 1.61 0.97 -18.53
CA LEU A 135 2.61 1.86 -17.92
C LEU A 135 1.97 3.08 -17.27
N LEU A 136 0.94 3.66 -17.87
CA LEU A 136 0.23 4.81 -17.34
C LEU A 136 -0.50 4.45 -16.03
N ARG A 137 -1.17 3.30 -15.99
CA ARG A 137 -1.83 2.80 -14.78
C ARG A 137 -0.82 2.42 -13.69
N GLY A 138 0.29 1.79 -14.08
CA GLY A 138 1.40 1.51 -13.18
C GLY A 138 2.01 2.77 -12.59
N SER A 139 2.21 3.82 -13.38
CA SER A 139 2.72 5.10 -12.91
C SER A 139 1.78 5.77 -11.91
N ALA A 140 0.47 5.67 -12.09
CA ALA A 140 -0.51 6.17 -11.13
C ALA A 140 -0.40 5.45 -9.77
N ILE A 141 -0.25 4.12 -9.76
CA ILE A 141 0.03 3.34 -8.55
C ILE A 141 1.35 3.78 -7.90
N LEU A 142 2.39 4.00 -8.72
CA LEU A 142 3.70 4.44 -8.22
C LEU A 142 3.62 5.82 -7.55
N ILE A 143 2.88 6.76 -8.12
CA ILE A 143 2.62 8.08 -7.52
C ILE A 143 1.99 7.91 -6.13
N GLY A 144 0.99 7.04 -6.00
CA GLY A 144 0.40 6.70 -4.69
C GLY A 144 1.42 6.11 -3.71
N GLY A 145 2.29 5.22 -4.18
CA GLY A 145 3.40 4.67 -3.41
C GLY A 145 4.42 5.73 -2.97
N MET A 146 4.69 6.73 -3.81
CA MET A 146 5.54 7.87 -3.44
C MET A 146 4.90 8.72 -2.35
N LEU A 147 3.59 8.98 -2.41
CA LEU A 147 2.85 9.65 -1.34
C LEU A 147 2.92 8.87 -0.03
N ALA A 148 2.77 7.54 -0.08
CA ALA A 148 2.96 6.67 1.08
C ALA A 148 4.38 6.79 1.66
N THR A 149 5.39 6.81 0.81
CA THR A 149 6.80 6.94 1.20
C THR A 149 7.07 8.30 1.87
N ILE A 150 6.56 9.38 1.30
CA ILE A 150 6.67 10.74 1.89
C ILE A 150 6.03 10.76 3.28
N THR A 151 4.86 10.14 3.45
CA THR A 151 4.19 10.08 4.75
C THR A 151 5.00 9.30 5.78
N VAL A 152 5.67 8.22 5.38
CA VAL A 152 6.58 7.48 6.26
C VAL A 152 7.76 8.35 6.68
N ILE A 153 8.39 9.07 5.75
CA ILE A 153 9.50 9.99 6.04
C ILE A 153 9.07 11.06 7.04
N LEU A 154 7.93 11.72 6.80
CA LEU A 154 7.40 12.72 7.72
C LEU A 154 7.14 12.13 9.11
N THR A 155 6.59 10.92 9.18
CA THR A 155 6.35 10.23 10.45
C THR A 155 7.65 9.98 11.23
N ILE A 156 8.73 9.60 10.53
CA ILE A 156 10.05 9.37 11.14
C ILE A 156 10.62 10.69 11.67
N ILE A 157 10.53 11.77 10.90
CA ILE A 157 11.05 13.10 11.29
C ILE A 157 10.33 13.60 12.54
N PHE A 158 8.99 13.61 12.55
CA PHE A 158 8.21 14.06 13.70
C PHE A 158 8.40 13.19 14.95
N ALA A 159 8.62 11.87 14.76
CA ALA A 159 8.91 10.99 15.90
C ALA A 159 10.26 11.30 16.54
N LYS A 160 11.26 11.68 15.73
CA LYS A 160 12.58 12.07 16.20
C LYS A 160 12.54 13.40 16.96
N GLU A 161 11.89 14.42 16.40
CA GLU A 161 11.73 15.74 17.01
C GLU A 161 11.04 15.64 18.39
N LYS A 162 9.95 14.87 18.48
CA LYS A 162 9.25 14.64 19.74
C LYS A 162 10.09 13.88 20.79
N ALA A 163 11.02 13.05 20.37
CA ALA A 163 11.93 12.37 21.26
C ALA A 163 13.01 13.32 21.82
N GLU A 164 13.52 14.22 20.98
CA GLU A 164 14.47 15.27 21.36
C GLU A 164 13.87 16.28 22.34
N ASP A 165 12.62 16.76 22.09
CA ASP A 165 11.91 17.66 22.98
C ASP A 165 11.68 17.04 24.38
N ARG A 166 11.35 15.75 24.43
CA ARG A 166 11.18 15.06 25.71
C ARG A 166 12.49 14.91 26.49
N ALA A 167 13.61 14.75 25.80
CA ALA A 167 14.91 14.68 26.45
C ALA A 167 15.31 16.04 27.06
N ILE A 168 15.03 17.16 26.37
CA ILE A 168 15.31 18.52 26.85
C ILE A 168 14.47 18.91 28.07
N HIS A 169 13.24 18.40 28.20
CA HIS A 169 12.36 18.72 29.32
C HIS A 169 12.44 17.72 30.49
N ALA A 170 13.30 16.72 30.41
CA ALA A 170 13.52 15.73 31.48
C ALA A 170 14.74 16.05 32.36
N ASP A 171 15.55 17.05 31.99
CA ASP A 171 16.63 17.66 32.78
C ASP A 171 16.13 18.95 33.50
#